data_43c3839bc4cd33349470859fabddd832
#
_entry.id   43c3839bc4cd33349470859fabddd832
#
_cell.length_a   1.000
_cell.length_b   1.000
_cell.length_c   1.000
_cell.angle_alpha   90.00
_cell.angle_beta   90.00
_cell.angle_gamma   90.00
#
_symmetry.space_group_name_H-M   'P 1'
#
loop_
_entity.id
_entity.type
_entity.pdbx_description
1 polymer ?
#
loop_
_entity_poly.entity_id
_entity_poly.type
_entity_poly.pdbx_seq_one_letter_code
_entity_poly.pdbx_strand_id
1 'polypeptide(L)'
;MKSTRLSRFAFFQGGYCRQLRWLADGKGWGTRRFHALFLAFHHPTEGTCLIDTGYSHHFMEATDSFPERFYRWMTPATLNPAGDASQILATHGWDPPGEIFLSHFHADHIGGVRCFPKARFVYLDEGLDELSDLPVVSQVRQGFLSHLLPKGFNDRAIALGRDLFHRGKEDWREFDMLDYFGDQSLWLVHLPGHAPGHLGFVLNVDPKPVFYITDACWNLDQLRSQKPLPVPSRKIQHSYPDYLATQDKIRRIDPSRLQLAACHCPFTETLAANHAD
;
A
#
# COMPACT_ATOMS: atom_id res chain seq x y z
N MET A 1 25.35 6.57 -13.71
CA MET A 1 25.49 5.93 -12.39
C MET A 1 25.07 4.48 -12.55
N LYS A 2 25.71 3.52 -11.86
CA LYS A 2 25.21 2.13 -11.84
C LYS A 2 23.93 2.13 -11.00
N SER A 3 22.86 1.49 -11.49
CA SER A 3 21.64 1.34 -10.69
C SER A 3 21.90 0.37 -9.53
N THR A 4 21.50 0.77 -8.33
CA THR A 4 21.58 -0.07 -7.13
C THR A 4 20.49 -1.14 -7.19
N ARG A 5 20.85 -2.38 -6.83
CA ARG A 5 19.89 -3.49 -6.69
C ARG A 5 19.67 -3.80 -5.22
N LEU A 6 18.41 -3.98 -4.87
CA LEU A 6 18.03 -4.41 -3.54
C LEU A 6 18.28 -5.92 -3.41
N SER A 7 19.08 -6.30 -2.41
CA SER A 7 19.52 -7.69 -2.23
C SER A 7 18.48 -8.57 -1.52
N ARG A 8 17.57 -7.96 -0.76
CA ARG A 8 16.57 -8.66 0.04
C ARG A 8 15.26 -7.89 0.02
N PHE A 9 14.16 -8.58 -0.26
CA PHE A 9 12.81 -8.07 -0.06
C PHE A 9 11.84 -9.21 0.27
N ALA A 10 10.76 -8.91 0.97
CA ALA A 10 9.72 -9.89 1.27
C ALA A 10 8.37 -9.19 1.48
N PHE A 11 7.29 -9.82 1.02
CA PHE A 11 5.94 -9.45 1.38
C PHE A 11 5.51 -10.18 2.64
N PHE A 12 4.81 -9.49 3.51
CA PHE A 12 4.26 -10.04 4.74
C PHE A 12 2.79 -9.67 4.86
N GLN A 13 2.03 -10.49 5.57
CA GLN A 13 0.63 -10.25 5.83
C GLN A 13 0.44 -9.68 7.24
N GLY A 14 -0.06 -8.45 7.34
CA GLY A 14 -0.44 -7.81 8.62
C GLY A 14 -1.88 -8.16 9.08
N GLY A 15 -2.51 -9.14 8.46
CA GLY A 15 -3.91 -9.49 8.70
C GLY A 15 -4.75 -9.39 7.42
N TYR A 16 -6.06 -9.49 7.56
CA TYR A 16 -6.98 -9.38 6.42
C TYR A 16 -8.35 -8.85 6.87
N CYS A 17 -9.10 -8.24 5.96
CA CYS A 17 -10.52 -8.04 6.17
C CYS A 17 -11.35 -8.99 5.30
N ARG A 18 -12.63 -9.17 5.67
CA ARG A 18 -13.59 -9.96 4.89
C ARG A 18 -14.62 -9.04 4.28
N GLN A 19 -14.79 -9.17 2.97
CA GLN A 19 -15.82 -8.46 2.23
C GLN A 19 -16.71 -9.44 1.46
N LEU A 20 -17.91 -9.02 1.14
CA LEU A 20 -18.78 -9.79 0.28
C LEU A 20 -18.11 -9.98 -1.09
N ARG A 21 -18.04 -11.22 -1.56
CA ARG A 21 -17.44 -11.55 -2.85
C ARG A 21 -18.06 -10.77 -4.00
N TRP A 22 -19.35 -10.53 -3.93
CA TRP A 22 -20.06 -9.71 -4.91
C TRP A 22 -19.52 -8.29 -5.00
N LEU A 23 -19.12 -7.65 -3.88
CA LEU A 23 -18.52 -6.31 -3.86
C LEU A 23 -17.15 -6.30 -4.51
N ALA A 24 -16.38 -7.38 -4.39
CA ALA A 24 -15.06 -7.47 -4.98
C ALA A 24 -15.08 -7.84 -6.47
N ASP A 25 -15.82 -8.89 -6.80
CA ASP A 25 -15.73 -9.55 -8.10
C ASP A 25 -16.96 -9.31 -8.99
N GLY A 26 -18.01 -8.65 -8.46
CA GLY A 26 -19.31 -8.50 -9.15
C GLY A 26 -20.08 -9.81 -9.29
N LYS A 27 -19.63 -10.90 -8.69
CA LYS A 27 -20.19 -12.25 -8.87
C LYS A 27 -20.11 -13.09 -7.60
N GLY A 28 -21.09 -14.00 -7.46
CA GLY A 28 -21.07 -15.08 -6.48
C GLY A 28 -21.47 -14.65 -5.07
N TRP A 29 -21.86 -15.67 -4.29
CA TRP A 29 -22.23 -15.58 -2.88
C TRP A 29 -20.99 -15.88 -2.00
N GLY A 30 -21.01 -15.43 -0.75
CA GLY A 30 -19.95 -15.66 0.22
C GLY A 30 -19.05 -14.47 0.41
N THR A 31 -17.92 -14.70 1.08
CA THR A 31 -16.95 -13.66 1.41
C THR A 31 -15.60 -13.93 0.71
N ARG A 32 -14.83 -12.86 0.50
CA ARG A 32 -13.44 -12.88 0.05
C ARG A 32 -12.57 -12.23 1.12
N ARG A 33 -11.37 -12.77 1.31
CA ARG A 33 -10.34 -12.14 2.13
C ARG A 33 -9.60 -11.11 1.30
N PHE A 34 -9.43 -9.93 1.88
CA PHE A 34 -8.56 -8.88 1.40
C PHE A 34 -7.38 -8.81 2.35
N HIS A 35 -6.24 -9.32 1.92
CA HIS A 35 -5.03 -9.38 2.72
C HIS A 35 -4.43 -7.99 2.85
N ALA A 36 -4.08 -7.58 4.06
CA ALA A 36 -3.35 -6.34 4.30
C ALA A 36 -1.85 -6.66 4.23
N LEU A 37 -1.31 -6.64 3.01
CA LEU A 37 0.10 -6.93 2.79
C LEU A 37 0.94 -5.67 3.04
N PHE A 38 2.13 -5.88 3.58
CA PHE A 38 3.20 -4.90 3.61
C PHE A 38 4.48 -5.53 3.06
N LEU A 39 5.37 -4.69 2.56
CA LEU A 39 6.61 -5.14 1.95
C LEU A 39 7.79 -4.62 2.76
N ALA A 40 8.74 -5.50 3.14
CA ALA A 40 10.04 -5.12 3.67
C ALA A 40 11.11 -5.26 2.59
N PHE A 41 12.05 -4.32 2.54
CA PHE A 41 13.23 -4.44 1.72
C PHE A 41 14.46 -3.89 2.43
N HIS A 42 15.65 -4.36 2.03
CA HIS A 42 16.91 -3.90 2.56
C HIS A 42 17.65 -3.06 1.52
N HIS A 43 17.84 -1.79 1.83
CA HIS A 43 18.67 -0.89 1.04
C HIS A 43 20.11 -0.90 1.56
N PRO A 44 21.14 -0.95 0.68
CA PRO A 44 22.53 -1.13 1.12
C PRO A 44 23.06 -0.05 2.08
N THR A 45 22.59 1.19 1.96
CA THR A 45 23.02 2.32 2.82
C THR A 45 21.97 2.71 3.86
N GLU A 46 20.68 2.56 3.55
CA GLU A 46 19.58 3.01 4.42
C GLU A 46 19.06 1.90 5.36
N GLY A 47 19.52 0.65 5.17
CA GLY A 47 19.08 -0.49 5.96
C GLY A 47 17.68 -0.95 5.61
N THR A 48 16.95 -1.43 6.63
CA THR A 48 15.58 -1.91 6.46
C THR A 48 14.59 -0.78 6.24
N CYS A 49 13.79 -0.91 5.20
CA CYS A 49 12.68 -0.03 4.85
C CYS A 49 11.39 -0.84 4.70
N LEU A 50 10.24 -0.21 4.93
CA LEU A 50 8.93 -0.81 4.70
C LEU A 50 8.13 -0.03 3.67
N ILE A 51 7.22 -0.75 3.00
CA ILE A 51 6.09 -0.16 2.28
C ILE A 51 4.82 -0.67 2.96
N ASP A 52 4.05 0.26 3.56
CA ASP A 52 2.88 0.00 4.40
C ASP A 52 3.20 -0.83 5.66
N THR A 53 2.17 -1.11 6.47
CA THR A 53 2.33 -1.78 7.76
C THR A 53 1.26 -2.82 8.09
N GLY A 54 0.25 -2.98 7.24
CA GLY A 54 -0.88 -3.87 7.50
C GLY A 54 -1.73 -3.43 8.71
N TYR A 55 -2.58 -4.32 9.18
CA TYR A 55 -3.33 -4.16 10.43
C TYR A 55 -2.45 -4.43 11.66
N SER A 56 -2.84 -3.85 12.80
CA SER A 56 -2.28 -4.17 14.12
C SER A 56 -3.38 -4.10 15.20
N HIS A 57 -3.02 -4.40 16.45
CA HIS A 57 -3.92 -4.21 17.59
C HIS A 57 -4.41 -2.76 17.72
N HIS A 58 -3.63 -1.78 17.27
CA HIS A 58 -4.03 -0.37 17.26
C HIS A 58 -5.26 -0.09 16.38
N PHE A 59 -5.51 -0.92 15.36
CA PHE A 59 -6.75 -0.84 14.60
C PHE A 59 -7.97 -1.15 15.49
N MET A 60 -7.86 -2.15 16.37
CA MET A 60 -8.95 -2.49 17.28
C MET A 60 -9.19 -1.37 18.30
N GLU A 61 -8.13 -0.78 18.82
CA GLU A 61 -8.19 0.39 19.71
C GLU A 61 -8.83 1.60 19.02
N ALA A 62 -8.32 1.97 17.83
CA ALA A 62 -8.81 3.11 17.05
C ALA A 62 -10.28 2.99 16.63
N THR A 63 -10.79 1.76 16.56
CA THR A 63 -12.17 1.48 16.16
C THR A 63 -13.05 1.03 17.32
N ASP A 64 -12.68 1.30 18.57
CA ASP A 64 -13.46 0.91 19.73
C ASP A 64 -14.64 1.85 20.03
N SER A 65 -14.55 3.10 19.59
CA SER A 65 -15.58 4.11 19.76
C SER A 65 -16.25 4.50 18.44
N PHE A 66 -17.43 5.14 18.48
CA PHE A 66 -18.05 5.76 17.32
C PHE A 66 -17.42 7.14 17.06
N PRO A 67 -17.31 7.54 15.77
CA PRO A 67 -17.86 6.90 14.58
C PRO A 67 -16.97 5.78 13.98
N GLU A 68 -15.72 5.61 14.41
CA GLU A 68 -14.74 4.69 13.82
C GLU A 68 -15.14 3.22 13.95
N ARG A 69 -15.92 2.86 14.98
CA ARG A 69 -16.50 1.51 15.15
C ARG A 69 -17.34 1.10 13.95
N PHE A 70 -17.98 2.06 13.28
CA PHE A 70 -18.75 1.78 12.07
C PHE A 70 -17.84 1.23 10.94
N TYR A 71 -16.61 1.75 10.81
CA TYR A 71 -15.64 1.23 9.87
C TYR A 71 -15.34 -0.25 10.14
N ARG A 72 -15.07 -0.63 11.40
CA ARG A 72 -14.80 -2.02 11.78
C ARG A 72 -15.98 -2.95 11.49
N TRP A 73 -17.20 -2.49 11.59
CA TRP A 73 -18.38 -3.29 11.22
C TRP A 73 -18.49 -3.48 9.71
N MET A 74 -18.18 -2.45 8.93
CA MET A 74 -18.19 -2.52 7.47
C MET A 74 -16.99 -3.28 6.90
N THR A 75 -15.88 -3.27 7.63
CA THR A 75 -14.59 -3.86 7.23
C THR A 75 -14.08 -4.77 8.37
N PRO A 76 -14.70 -5.93 8.60
CA PRO A 76 -14.32 -6.82 9.69
C PRO A 76 -12.92 -7.36 9.49
N ALA A 77 -11.96 -6.79 10.23
CA ALA A 77 -10.56 -7.19 10.18
C ALA A 77 -10.26 -8.37 11.10
N THR A 78 -9.35 -9.21 10.65
CA THR A 78 -8.73 -10.29 11.44
C THR A 78 -7.24 -10.02 11.46
N LEU A 79 -6.66 -9.85 12.65
CA LEU A 79 -5.24 -9.64 12.84
C LEU A 79 -4.44 -10.91 12.54
N ASN A 80 -3.17 -10.75 12.17
CA ASN A 80 -2.28 -11.89 12.01
C ASN A 80 -1.97 -12.51 13.39
N PRO A 81 -2.11 -13.84 13.57
CA PRO A 81 -1.74 -14.50 14.83
C PRO A 81 -0.27 -14.37 15.21
N ALA A 82 0.62 -14.16 14.22
CA ALA A 82 2.05 -13.93 14.44
C ALA A 82 2.35 -12.52 15.00
N GLY A 83 1.33 -11.67 15.15
CA GLY A 83 1.45 -10.32 15.67
C GLY A 83 1.33 -9.22 14.62
N ASP A 84 1.76 -8.03 14.99
CA ASP A 84 1.84 -6.88 14.09
C ASP A 84 3.12 -6.87 13.23
N ALA A 85 3.26 -5.89 12.36
CA ALA A 85 4.39 -5.80 11.43
C ALA A 85 5.75 -5.82 12.15
N SER A 86 5.88 -5.21 13.33
CA SER A 86 7.15 -5.18 14.08
C SER A 86 7.53 -6.57 14.59
N GLN A 87 6.58 -7.34 15.10
CA GLN A 87 6.78 -8.70 15.58
C GLN A 87 7.06 -9.67 14.43
N ILE A 88 6.34 -9.53 13.32
CA ILE A 88 6.55 -10.32 12.10
C ILE A 88 7.97 -10.10 11.59
N LEU A 89 8.41 -8.85 11.45
CA LEU A 89 9.78 -8.54 11.01
C LEU A 89 10.84 -9.16 11.93
N ALA A 90 10.70 -8.98 13.24
CA ALA A 90 11.64 -9.55 14.22
C ALA A 90 11.73 -11.08 14.11
N THR A 91 10.58 -11.77 13.92
CA THR A 91 10.53 -13.23 13.75
C THR A 91 11.27 -13.70 12.49
N HIS A 92 11.28 -12.86 11.43
CA HIS A 92 11.94 -13.17 10.16
C HIS A 92 13.35 -12.57 10.05
N GLY A 93 13.95 -12.11 11.15
CA GLY A 93 15.32 -11.62 11.19
C GLY A 93 15.53 -10.31 10.40
N TRP A 94 14.52 -9.42 10.40
CA TRP A 94 14.65 -8.07 9.87
C TRP A 94 14.93 -7.08 11.00
N ASP A 95 15.83 -6.14 10.74
CA ASP A 95 16.04 -5.01 11.64
C ASP A 95 14.83 -4.06 11.63
N PRO A 96 14.61 -3.30 12.71
CA PRO A 96 13.58 -2.26 12.71
C PRO A 96 13.81 -1.25 11.56
N PRO A 97 12.75 -0.86 10.82
CA PRO A 97 12.90 0.04 9.69
C PRO A 97 13.28 1.46 10.11
N GLY A 98 14.17 2.08 9.33
CA GLY A 98 14.47 3.51 9.43
C GLY A 98 13.39 4.37 8.77
N GLU A 99 12.84 3.88 7.66
CA GLU A 99 11.81 4.55 6.87
C GLU A 99 10.66 3.61 6.54
N ILE A 100 9.44 4.16 6.56
CA ILE A 100 8.21 3.48 6.18
C ILE A 100 7.52 4.35 5.12
N PHE A 101 7.40 3.81 3.93
CA PHE A 101 6.68 4.43 2.82
C PHE A 101 5.20 4.08 2.97
N LEU A 102 4.36 5.09 3.06
CA LEU A 102 2.90 4.91 3.12
C LEU A 102 2.34 5.10 1.72
N SER A 103 1.77 4.04 1.17
CA SER A 103 1.18 4.09 -0.17
C SER A 103 -0.03 5.03 -0.20
N HIS A 104 -0.84 4.99 0.86
CA HIS A 104 -1.97 5.86 1.13
C HIS A 104 -2.45 5.66 2.59
N PHE A 105 -3.50 6.37 3.00
CA PHE A 105 -3.91 6.43 4.40
C PHE A 105 -5.10 5.54 4.78
N HIS A 106 -5.42 4.49 4.04
CA HIS A 106 -6.42 3.52 4.49
C HIS A 106 -5.91 2.70 5.69
N ALA A 107 -6.85 2.27 6.53
CA ALA A 107 -6.55 1.67 7.82
C ALA A 107 -5.73 0.36 7.75
N ASP A 108 -5.82 -0.38 6.67
CA ASP A 108 -5.07 -1.62 6.43
C ASP A 108 -3.66 -1.40 5.87
N HIS A 109 -3.31 -0.16 5.55
CA HIS A 109 -1.95 0.26 5.17
C HIS A 109 -1.22 0.95 6.30
N ILE A 110 -1.92 1.76 7.10
CA ILE A 110 -1.33 2.51 8.20
C ILE A 110 -1.58 1.89 9.60
N GLY A 111 -2.28 0.75 9.66
CA GLY A 111 -2.70 0.15 10.94
C GLY A 111 -1.57 -0.17 11.90
N GLY A 112 -0.36 -0.44 11.41
CA GLY A 112 0.82 -0.76 12.20
C GLY A 112 1.83 0.37 12.40
N VAL A 113 1.59 1.60 11.90
CA VAL A 113 2.58 2.71 11.99
C VAL A 113 2.98 3.04 13.43
N ARG A 114 2.08 2.88 14.41
CA ARG A 114 2.34 3.11 15.83
C ARG A 114 3.30 2.07 16.43
N CYS A 115 3.50 0.92 15.78
CA CYS A 115 4.44 -0.11 16.22
C CYS A 115 5.91 0.27 15.95
N PHE A 116 6.16 1.38 15.23
CA PHE A 116 7.49 1.83 14.84
C PHE A 116 7.81 3.24 15.37
N PRO A 117 8.15 3.37 16.66
CA PRO A 117 8.29 4.67 17.32
C PRO A 117 9.50 5.49 16.84
N LYS A 118 10.45 4.88 16.13
CA LYS A 118 11.66 5.55 15.63
C LYS A 118 11.68 5.76 14.13
N ALA A 119 10.78 5.12 13.36
CA ALA A 119 10.75 5.23 11.92
C ALA A 119 10.28 6.61 11.45
N ARG A 120 10.78 7.07 10.31
CA ARG A 120 10.25 8.18 9.54
C ARG A 120 9.16 7.66 8.61
N PHE A 121 8.18 8.51 8.28
CA PHE A 121 7.06 8.15 7.40
C PHE A 121 7.10 8.98 6.14
N VAL A 122 7.26 8.31 5.00
CA VAL A 122 7.35 8.93 3.68
C VAL A 122 6.01 8.73 2.95
N TYR A 123 5.41 9.79 2.46
CA TYR A 123 4.12 9.75 1.75
C TYR A 123 3.97 10.95 0.81
N LEU A 124 3.00 10.90 -0.09
CA LEU A 124 2.66 12.04 -0.93
C LEU A 124 1.74 13.00 -0.14
N ASP A 125 2.13 14.28 -0.03
CA ASP A 125 1.51 15.30 0.82
C ASP A 125 -0.01 15.40 0.64
N GLU A 126 -0.50 15.46 -0.61
CA GLU A 126 -1.93 15.49 -0.94
C GLU A 126 -2.72 14.34 -0.30
N GLY A 127 -2.07 13.22 0.04
CA GLY A 127 -2.71 12.07 0.68
C GLY A 127 -3.23 12.38 2.09
N LEU A 128 -2.47 13.13 2.89
CA LEU A 128 -2.87 13.50 4.24
C LEU A 128 -3.60 14.85 4.27
N ASP A 129 -3.18 15.79 3.42
CA ASP A 129 -3.75 17.15 3.39
C ASP A 129 -5.25 17.10 3.05
N GLU A 130 -5.66 16.29 2.07
CA GLU A 130 -7.08 16.15 1.74
C GLU A 130 -7.91 15.46 2.82
N LEU A 131 -7.29 14.61 3.66
CA LEU A 131 -8.00 13.81 4.67
C LEU A 131 -8.06 14.48 6.02
N SER A 132 -6.99 15.19 6.43
CA SER A 132 -6.86 15.75 7.78
C SER A 132 -7.88 16.83 8.10
N ASP A 133 -8.28 17.61 7.08
CA ASP A 133 -9.25 18.71 7.23
C ASP A 133 -10.72 18.24 7.21
N LEU A 134 -10.95 16.96 6.91
CA LEU A 134 -12.30 16.40 6.86
C LEU A 134 -12.87 16.17 8.27
N PRO A 135 -14.19 16.35 8.47
CA PRO A 135 -14.86 15.88 9.67
C PRO A 135 -14.64 14.37 9.87
N VAL A 136 -14.51 13.91 11.11
CA VAL A 136 -14.20 12.51 11.47
C VAL A 136 -15.10 11.49 10.75
N VAL A 137 -16.40 11.76 10.62
CA VAL A 137 -17.32 10.88 9.87
C VAL A 137 -16.94 10.76 8.39
N SER A 138 -16.43 11.84 7.80
CA SER A 138 -15.97 11.85 6.42
C SER A 138 -14.63 11.13 6.27
N GLN A 139 -13.72 11.30 7.24
CA GLN A 139 -12.47 10.53 7.32
C GLN A 139 -12.76 9.02 7.35
N VAL A 140 -13.67 8.59 8.22
CA VAL A 140 -14.10 7.18 8.34
C VAL A 140 -14.68 6.65 7.03
N ARG A 141 -15.48 7.45 6.31
CA ARG A 141 -16.00 7.09 4.97
C ARG A 141 -14.91 6.94 3.92
N GLN A 142 -13.84 7.72 4.03
CA GLN A 142 -12.66 7.64 3.15
C GLN A 142 -11.66 6.56 3.61
N GLY A 143 -12.02 5.72 4.60
CA GLY A 143 -11.13 4.68 5.11
C GLY A 143 -9.97 5.16 5.98
N PHE A 144 -9.91 6.47 6.27
CA PHE A 144 -8.89 7.07 7.12
C PHE A 144 -9.33 7.09 8.58
N LEU A 145 -8.50 6.53 9.44
CA LEU A 145 -8.68 6.53 10.90
C LEU A 145 -7.51 7.28 11.53
N SER A 146 -7.70 8.58 11.79
CA SER A 146 -6.64 9.46 12.28
C SER A 146 -6.00 9.00 13.59
N HIS A 147 -6.73 8.27 14.44
CA HIS A 147 -6.21 7.67 15.66
C HIS A 147 -5.15 6.56 15.43
N LEU A 148 -4.98 6.08 14.21
CA LEU A 148 -3.89 5.16 13.85
C LEU A 148 -2.55 5.88 13.76
N LEU A 149 -2.54 7.18 13.47
CA LEU A 149 -1.31 7.95 13.43
C LEU A 149 -0.75 8.14 14.84
N PRO A 150 0.57 7.96 15.06
CA PRO A 150 1.18 8.17 16.36
C PRO A 150 1.19 9.66 16.73
N LYS A 151 1.20 9.95 18.04
CA LYS A 151 1.48 11.30 18.50
C LYS A 151 2.85 11.74 17.96
N GLY A 152 2.95 12.99 17.47
CA GLY A 152 4.18 13.48 16.83
C GLY A 152 4.45 12.84 15.45
N PHE A 153 3.41 12.36 14.76
CA PHE A 153 3.55 11.84 13.39
C PHE A 153 4.25 12.87 12.49
N ASN A 154 3.82 14.14 12.55
CA ASN A 154 4.38 15.20 11.71
C ASN A 154 5.87 15.49 12.00
N ASP A 155 6.36 15.23 13.22
CA ASP A 155 7.77 15.42 13.57
C ASP A 155 8.69 14.41 12.86
N ARG A 156 8.12 13.31 12.35
CA ARG A 156 8.80 12.21 11.67
C ARG A 156 8.30 12.00 10.24
N ALA A 157 7.41 12.87 9.79
CA ALA A 157 6.83 12.83 8.45
C ALA A 157 7.79 13.43 7.42
N ILE A 158 7.86 12.77 6.26
CA ILE A 158 8.49 13.26 5.04
C ILE A 158 7.37 13.32 4.01
N ALA A 159 6.68 14.46 3.99
CA ALA A 159 5.64 14.75 3.02
C ALA A 159 6.31 15.17 1.70
N LEU A 160 6.06 14.41 0.64
CA LEU A 160 6.61 14.65 -0.68
C LEU A 160 5.62 15.47 -1.51
N GLY A 161 6.08 16.59 -2.08
CA GLY A 161 5.29 17.37 -3.02
C GLY A 161 5.24 16.71 -4.40
N ARG A 162 4.16 16.95 -5.13
CA ARG A 162 3.98 16.46 -6.53
C ARG A 162 5.04 17.00 -7.49
N ASP A 163 5.62 18.15 -7.22
CA ASP A 163 6.68 18.79 -8.00
C ASP A 163 7.99 17.98 -8.05
N LEU A 164 8.21 17.07 -7.10
CA LEU A 164 9.33 16.14 -7.06
C LEU A 164 9.19 14.99 -8.07
N PHE A 165 7.98 14.73 -8.55
CA PHE A 165 7.69 13.63 -9.48
C PHE A 165 7.82 14.11 -10.91
N HIS A 166 8.55 13.35 -11.71
CA HIS A 166 8.79 13.67 -13.11
C HIS A 166 8.29 12.54 -14.00
N ARG A 167 7.93 12.90 -15.24
CA ARG A 167 7.49 11.94 -16.24
C ARG A 167 8.56 10.86 -16.47
N GLY A 168 8.17 9.59 -16.32
CA GLY A 168 9.04 8.45 -16.61
C GLY A 168 9.46 8.36 -18.07
N LYS A 169 10.41 7.47 -18.36
CA LYS A 169 10.92 7.24 -19.72
C LYS A 169 10.46 5.87 -20.22
N GLU A 170 10.53 5.64 -21.52
CA GLU A 170 10.21 4.36 -22.18
C GLU A 170 8.83 3.80 -21.76
N ASP A 171 8.82 2.63 -21.15
CA ASP A 171 7.59 1.97 -20.67
C ASP A 171 6.89 2.74 -19.54
N TRP A 172 7.61 3.64 -18.87
CA TRP A 172 7.12 4.45 -17.75
C TRP A 172 6.64 5.84 -18.18
N ARG A 173 6.70 6.18 -19.48
CA ARG A 173 6.35 7.52 -20.01
C ARG A 173 4.94 8.02 -19.66
N GLU A 174 4.05 7.16 -19.21
CA GLU A 174 2.69 7.53 -18.80
C GLU A 174 2.55 7.77 -17.30
N PHE A 175 3.62 7.52 -16.52
CA PHE A 175 3.64 7.66 -15.07
C PHE A 175 4.50 8.84 -14.63
N ASP A 176 4.08 9.50 -13.56
CA ASP A 176 4.90 10.45 -12.83
C ASP A 176 5.60 9.68 -11.71
N MET A 177 6.92 9.78 -11.65
CA MET A 177 7.79 8.94 -10.83
C MET A 177 8.85 9.77 -10.11
N LEU A 178 9.30 9.28 -8.95
CA LEU A 178 10.41 9.82 -8.18
C LEU A 178 11.41 8.71 -7.87
N ASP A 179 12.68 8.88 -8.29
CA ASP A 179 13.78 8.06 -7.80
C ASP A 179 14.14 8.53 -6.38
N TYR A 180 13.60 7.84 -5.37
CA TYR A 180 13.61 8.34 -4.00
C TYR A 180 15.03 8.44 -3.42
N PHE A 181 15.85 7.42 -3.62
CA PHE A 181 17.25 7.41 -3.14
C PHE A 181 18.24 8.02 -4.13
N GLY A 182 17.82 8.31 -5.36
CA GLY A 182 18.67 8.85 -6.41
C GLY A 182 19.62 7.83 -7.04
N ASP A 183 19.44 6.55 -6.75
CA ASP A 183 20.30 5.45 -7.21
C ASP A 183 19.52 4.36 -7.99
N GLN A 184 18.27 4.65 -8.32
CA GLN A 184 17.35 3.78 -9.07
C GLN A 184 16.98 2.46 -8.36
N SER A 185 17.20 2.35 -7.05
CA SER A 185 16.83 1.16 -6.27
C SER A 185 15.34 1.11 -5.98
N LEU A 186 14.73 2.28 -5.68
CA LEU A 186 13.31 2.45 -5.38
C LEU A 186 12.73 3.65 -6.12
N TRP A 187 11.71 3.39 -6.93
CA TRP A 187 10.92 4.43 -7.56
C TRP A 187 9.54 4.50 -6.93
N LEU A 188 9.13 5.68 -6.51
CA LEU A 188 7.76 5.98 -6.15
C LEU A 188 7.00 6.37 -7.42
N VAL A 189 5.81 5.82 -7.60
CA VAL A 189 4.98 6.02 -8.80
C VAL A 189 3.63 6.55 -8.37
N HIS A 190 3.23 7.73 -8.87
CA HIS A 190 1.90 8.26 -8.58
C HIS A 190 0.84 7.47 -9.34
N LEU A 191 -0.12 6.90 -8.60
CA LEU A 191 -1.21 6.06 -9.10
C LEU A 191 -2.57 6.60 -8.67
N PRO A 192 -3.06 7.71 -9.25
CA PRO A 192 -4.29 8.35 -8.80
C PRO A 192 -5.52 7.47 -8.99
N GLY A 193 -6.53 7.67 -8.14
CA GLY A 193 -7.87 7.14 -8.31
C GLY A 193 -8.39 6.31 -7.14
N HIS A 194 -7.56 5.49 -6.48
CA HIS A 194 -8.00 4.70 -5.33
C HIS A 194 -8.18 5.55 -4.07
N ALA A 195 -7.17 6.32 -3.73
CA ALA A 195 -7.13 7.22 -2.58
C ALA A 195 -6.37 8.50 -2.95
N PRO A 196 -6.54 9.61 -2.19
CA PRO A 196 -5.70 10.79 -2.32
C PRO A 196 -4.23 10.42 -2.14
N GLY A 197 -3.34 10.99 -2.94
CA GLY A 197 -1.89 10.78 -2.81
C GLY A 197 -1.42 9.33 -2.96
N HIS A 198 -2.19 8.48 -3.66
CA HIS A 198 -1.90 7.05 -3.76
C HIS A 198 -0.63 6.77 -4.56
N LEU A 199 0.29 6.00 -3.96
CA LEU A 199 1.58 5.61 -4.50
C LEU A 199 1.65 4.10 -4.79
N GLY A 200 2.30 3.77 -5.90
CA GLY A 200 2.91 2.47 -6.14
C GLY A 200 4.43 2.57 -6.06
N PHE A 201 5.12 1.43 -6.11
CA PHE A 201 6.56 1.33 -5.89
C PHE A 201 7.21 0.37 -6.88
N VAL A 202 8.28 0.80 -7.54
CA VAL A 202 9.11 -0.08 -8.36
C VAL A 202 10.41 -0.35 -7.63
N LEU A 203 10.63 -1.60 -7.27
CA LEU A 203 11.85 -2.08 -6.61
C LEU A 203 12.76 -2.70 -7.67
N ASN A 204 14.00 -2.24 -7.71
CA ASN A 204 15.03 -2.81 -8.57
C ASN A 204 15.64 -4.05 -7.91
N VAL A 205 15.13 -5.22 -8.25
CA VAL A 205 15.51 -6.54 -7.72
C VAL A 205 15.79 -7.53 -8.83
N ASP A 206 16.50 -8.62 -8.52
CA ASP A 206 16.69 -9.74 -9.44
C ASP A 206 15.55 -10.77 -9.33
N PRO A 207 15.22 -11.51 -10.39
CA PRO A 207 15.71 -11.40 -11.77
C PRO A 207 15.01 -10.26 -12.56
N LYS A 208 13.93 -9.68 -12.03
CA LYS A 208 13.13 -8.61 -12.66
C LYS A 208 12.66 -7.65 -11.60
N PRO A 209 12.57 -6.34 -11.93
CA PRO A 209 11.95 -5.36 -11.04
C PRO A 209 10.55 -5.79 -10.60
N VAL A 210 10.20 -5.48 -9.36
CA VAL A 210 8.84 -5.67 -8.84
C VAL A 210 8.12 -4.34 -8.86
N PHE A 211 6.99 -4.26 -9.54
CA PHE A 211 6.08 -3.12 -9.45
C PHE A 211 4.94 -3.46 -8.50
N TYR A 212 5.06 -3.00 -7.27
CA TYR A 212 4.03 -3.08 -6.26
C TYR A 212 3.04 -1.94 -6.46
N ILE A 213 1.90 -2.25 -7.08
CA ILE A 213 0.87 -1.27 -7.45
C ILE A 213 -0.11 -1.00 -6.31
N THR A 214 0.13 -1.59 -5.13
CA THR A 214 -0.68 -1.47 -3.92
C THR A 214 -2.17 -1.68 -4.22
N ASP A 215 -3.01 -0.66 -4.10
CA ASP A 215 -4.46 -0.72 -4.31
C ASP A 215 -4.95 -0.11 -5.62
N ALA A 216 -4.05 0.18 -6.58
CA ALA A 216 -4.45 0.55 -7.94
C ALA A 216 -5.29 -0.55 -8.61
N CYS A 217 -5.20 -1.78 -8.13
CA CYS A 217 -6.22 -2.82 -8.28
C CYS A 217 -6.16 -3.77 -7.07
N TRP A 218 -7.30 -4.33 -6.70
CA TRP A 218 -7.37 -5.28 -5.59
C TRP A 218 -6.93 -6.70 -5.98
N ASN A 219 -6.98 -7.00 -7.29
CA ASN A 219 -6.66 -8.33 -7.79
C ASN A 219 -6.14 -8.24 -9.22
N LEU A 220 -4.99 -8.86 -9.49
CA LEU A 220 -4.38 -8.89 -10.82
C LEU A 220 -5.26 -9.55 -11.89
N ASP A 221 -6.11 -10.53 -11.53
CA ASP A 221 -7.06 -11.10 -12.48
C ASP A 221 -8.15 -10.09 -12.90
N GLN A 222 -8.57 -9.22 -11.98
CA GLN A 222 -9.48 -8.13 -12.30
C GLN A 222 -8.81 -7.13 -13.24
N LEU A 223 -7.56 -6.75 -12.94
CA LEU A 223 -6.77 -5.88 -13.81
C LEU A 223 -6.71 -6.44 -15.24
N ARG A 224 -6.39 -7.73 -15.37
CA ARG A 224 -6.31 -8.42 -16.67
C ARG A 224 -7.66 -8.54 -17.39
N SER A 225 -8.72 -8.84 -16.64
CA SER A 225 -10.06 -9.05 -17.21
C SER A 225 -10.78 -7.78 -17.62
N GLN A 226 -10.30 -6.61 -17.23
CA GLN A 226 -10.90 -5.29 -17.49
C GLN A 226 -12.36 -5.15 -17.02
N LYS A 227 -12.81 -6.02 -16.12
CA LYS A 227 -14.17 -5.95 -15.62
C LYS A 227 -14.33 -4.76 -14.68
N PRO A 228 -15.38 -3.93 -14.89
CA PRO A 228 -15.63 -2.80 -14.02
C PRO A 228 -15.99 -3.29 -12.61
N LEU A 229 -15.60 -2.52 -11.58
CA LEU A 229 -16.04 -2.75 -10.21
C LEU A 229 -17.56 -2.66 -10.10
N PRO A 230 -18.19 -3.39 -9.17
CA PRO A 230 -19.59 -3.16 -8.78
C PRO A 230 -19.84 -1.73 -8.32
N VAL A 231 -21.09 -1.23 -8.54
CA VAL A 231 -21.42 0.17 -8.27
C VAL A 231 -21.04 0.63 -6.85
N PRO A 232 -21.30 -0.13 -5.75
CA PRO A 232 -20.88 0.30 -4.42
C PRO A 232 -19.36 0.47 -4.32
N SER A 233 -18.60 -0.45 -4.92
CA SER A 233 -17.12 -0.44 -4.89
C SER A 233 -16.49 0.68 -5.72
N ARG A 234 -17.22 1.22 -6.73
CA ARG A 234 -16.81 2.42 -7.45
C ARG A 234 -16.90 3.66 -6.58
N LYS A 235 -17.92 3.72 -5.70
CA LYS A 235 -18.19 4.88 -4.84
C LYS A 235 -17.19 5.04 -3.69
N ILE A 236 -16.43 3.99 -3.36
CA ILE A 236 -15.38 4.05 -2.35
C ILE A 236 -14.01 4.41 -2.95
N GLN A 237 -13.88 4.47 -4.28
CA GLN A 237 -12.70 5.03 -4.92
C GLN A 237 -12.75 6.56 -4.82
N HIS A 238 -11.61 7.18 -4.54
CA HIS A 238 -11.49 8.64 -4.51
C HIS A 238 -11.92 9.26 -5.85
N SER A 239 -11.39 8.71 -6.96
CA SER A 239 -11.80 9.06 -8.32
C SER A 239 -11.87 7.79 -9.18
N TYR A 240 -13.07 7.31 -9.47
CA TYR A 240 -13.22 6.10 -10.29
C TYR A 240 -12.74 6.26 -11.74
N PRO A 241 -12.91 7.40 -12.41
CA PRO A 241 -12.29 7.63 -13.72
C PRO A 241 -10.76 7.53 -13.69
N ASP A 242 -10.10 8.15 -12.71
CA ASP A 242 -8.65 8.09 -12.56
C ASP A 242 -8.17 6.69 -12.18
N TYR A 243 -8.93 5.97 -11.34
CA TYR A 243 -8.69 4.56 -11.01
C TYR A 243 -8.65 3.69 -12.27
N LEU A 244 -9.59 3.87 -13.19
CA LEU A 244 -9.60 3.15 -14.47
C LEU A 244 -8.43 3.58 -15.38
N ALA A 245 -8.17 4.89 -15.48
CA ALA A 245 -7.06 5.41 -16.28
C ALA A 245 -5.70 4.88 -15.76
N THR A 246 -5.51 4.81 -14.44
CA THR A 246 -4.33 4.21 -13.81
C THR A 246 -4.19 2.73 -14.17
N GLN A 247 -5.26 1.96 -14.09
CA GLN A 247 -5.24 0.56 -14.50
C GLN A 247 -4.93 0.37 -15.99
N ASP A 248 -5.45 1.26 -16.85
CA ASP A 248 -5.15 1.24 -18.29
C ASP A 248 -3.66 1.45 -18.56
N LYS A 249 -3.02 2.39 -17.84
CA LYS A 249 -1.57 2.61 -17.93
C LYS A 249 -0.79 1.37 -17.48
N ILE A 250 -1.15 0.78 -16.34
CA ILE A 250 -0.48 -0.41 -15.80
C ILE A 250 -0.56 -1.59 -16.79
N ARG A 251 -1.70 -1.79 -17.44
CA ARG A 251 -1.88 -2.87 -18.44
C ARG A 251 -1.01 -2.73 -19.69
N ARG A 252 -0.56 -1.50 -20.03
CA ARG A 252 0.31 -1.26 -21.18
C ARG A 252 1.77 -1.59 -20.93
N ILE A 253 2.16 -1.77 -19.66
CA ILE A 253 3.53 -2.18 -19.35
C ILE A 253 3.71 -3.65 -19.77
N ASP A 254 4.82 -3.94 -20.43
CA ASP A 254 5.17 -5.31 -20.84
C ASP A 254 5.37 -6.22 -19.60
N PRO A 255 4.49 -7.23 -19.38
CA PRO A 255 4.59 -8.12 -18.22
C PRO A 255 5.83 -9.01 -18.23
N SER A 256 6.55 -9.10 -19.36
CA SER A 256 7.80 -9.84 -19.45
C SER A 256 8.96 -9.12 -18.76
N ARG A 257 8.86 -7.80 -18.59
CA ARG A 257 9.92 -6.93 -18.08
C ARG A 257 9.91 -6.73 -16.56
N LEU A 258 8.78 -6.98 -15.92
CA LEU A 258 8.63 -6.79 -14.48
C LEU A 258 7.64 -7.79 -13.86
N GLN A 259 7.63 -7.85 -12.53
CA GLN A 259 6.64 -8.61 -11.76
C GLN A 259 5.64 -7.62 -11.16
N LEU A 260 4.35 -7.81 -11.46
CA LEU A 260 3.28 -7.03 -10.83
C LEU A 260 2.89 -7.67 -9.50
N ALA A 261 2.76 -6.85 -8.47
CA ALA A 261 2.23 -7.19 -7.15
C ALA A 261 1.14 -6.21 -6.75
N ALA A 262 0.04 -6.71 -6.16
CA ALA A 262 -1.07 -5.91 -5.65
C ALA A 262 -1.38 -6.31 -4.19
N CYS A 263 -1.80 -5.36 -3.35
CA CYS A 263 -1.93 -5.59 -1.90
C CYS A 263 -2.89 -6.75 -1.55
N HIS A 264 -4.04 -6.82 -2.20
CA HIS A 264 -5.06 -7.82 -1.85
C HIS A 264 -5.05 -9.06 -2.77
N CYS A 265 -3.99 -9.22 -3.57
CA CYS A 265 -3.89 -10.32 -4.53
C CYS A 265 -3.20 -11.53 -3.89
N PRO A 266 -3.80 -12.73 -3.90
CA PRO A 266 -3.18 -13.94 -3.33
C PRO A 266 -1.88 -14.33 -4.04
N PHE A 267 -1.68 -13.94 -5.30
CA PHE A 267 -0.43 -14.17 -6.02
C PHE A 267 0.75 -13.37 -5.45
N THR A 268 0.50 -12.22 -4.82
CA THR A 268 1.56 -11.42 -4.19
C THR A 268 2.20 -12.15 -3.01
N GLU A 269 1.41 -12.89 -2.22
CA GLU A 269 1.95 -13.72 -1.13
C GLU A 269 2.89 -14.83 -1.66
N THR A 270 2.60 -15.40 -2.83
CA THR A 270 3.47 -16.42 -3.42
C THR A 270 4.77 -15.83 -3.96
N LEU A 271 4.79 -14.57 -4.38
CA LEU A 271 6.02 -13.86 -4.73
C LEU A 271 6.92 -13.68 -3.50
N ALA A 272 6.34 -13.41 -2.34
CA ALA A 272 7.08 -13.30 -1.08
C ALA A 272 7.80 -14.59 -0.69
N ALA A 273 7.19 -15.75 -0.89
CA ALA A 273 7.76 -17.05 -0.54
C ALA A 273 8.99 -17.43 -1.38
N ASN A 274 9.17 -16.83 -2.55
CA ASN A 274 10.27 -17.16 -3.46
C ASN A 274 11.54 -16.31 -3.27
N HIS A 275 11.51 -15.31 -2.38
CA HIS A 275 12.60 -14.35 -2.21
C HIS A 275 12.98 -14.11 -0.74
N ALA A 276 12.46 -14.92 0.18
CA ALA A 276 12.72 -14.81 1.63
C ALA A 276 13.95 -15.61 2.11
N ASP A 277 14.70 -16.28 1.19
CA ASP A 277 15.93 -17.02 1.49
C ASP A 277 17.18 -16.17 1.31
#